data_e96e7f5f4644b5cfd5f4a299e39d7f4b
#
_entry.id   e96e7f5f4644b5cfd5f4a299e39d7f4b
#
_cell.length_a   1.000
_cell.length_b   1.000
_cell.length_c   1.000
_cell.angle_alpha   90.00
_cell.angle_beta   90.00
_cell.angle_gamma   90.00
#
_symmetry.space_group_name_H-M   'P 1'
#
loop_
_entity.id
_entity.type
_entity.pdbx_description
1 polymer ?
#
loop_
_entity_poly.entity_id
_entity_poly.type
_entity_poly.pdbx_seq_one_letter_code
_entity_poly.pdbx_strand_id
1 'polypeptide(L)' 'MVKWCFNYESCEYEYIEKDGFSIDRGEYVYNWDDSEYRREEEECRNSLFDDEDDD' A
#
# COMPACT_ATOMS: atom_id res chain seq x y z
N MET A 1 2.67 -5.05 9.04
CA MET A 1 1.58 -5.70 8.46
C MET A 1 1.67 -5.74 6.97
N VAL A 2 1.29 -6.84 6.36
CA VAL A 2 1.45 -6.98 4.92
C VAL A 2 0.07 -7.01 4.27
N LYS A 3 -0.03 -6.51 3.05
CA LYS A 3 -1.28 -6.47 2.34
C LYS A 3 -1.17 -7.18 1.01
N TRP A 4 -2.31 -7.60 0.51
CA TRP A 4 -2.39 -8.31 -0.76
C TRP A 4 -2.39 -7.27 -1.87
N CYS A 5 -1.29 -7.14 -2.58
CA CYS A 5 -1.12 -6.12 -3.59
C CYS A 5 -0.77 -6.72 -4.93
N PHE A 6 -1.06 -5.98 -5.97
CA PHE A 6 -0.79 -6.46 -7.31
C PHE A 6 0.64 -6.12 -7.70
N ASN A 7 1.37 -7.10 -8.17
CA ASN A 7 2.74 -6.88 -8.59
C ASN A 7 2.75 -6.74 -10.10
N TYR A 8 3.06 -5.54 -10.60
CA TYR A 8 3.05 -5.31 -12.03
C TYR A 8 4.18 -6.03 -12.73
N GLU A 9 5.21 -6.36 -12.00
CA GLU A 9 6.33 -7.06 -12.62
C GLU A 9 5.98 -8.51 -12.93
N SER A 10 5.21 -9.14 -12.08
CA SER A 10 4.83 -10.52 -12.32
C SER A 10 3.40 -10.62 -12.84
N CYS A 11 2.67 -9.50 -12.82
CA CYS A 11 1.28 -9.49 -13.24
C CYS A 11 0.44 -10.43 -12.37
N GLU A 12 0.74 -10.45 -11.10
CA GLU A 12 0.01 -11.30 -10.17
C GLU A 12 -0.12 -10.63 -8.84
N TYR A 13 -1.08 -11.05 -8.04
CA TYR A 13 -1.24 -10.54 -6.71
C TYR A 13 -0.37 -11.33 -5.75
N GLU A 14 0.22 -10.64 -4.80
CA GLU A 14 1.01 -11.31 -3.79
C GLU A 14 1.13 -10.41 -2.58
N TYR A 15 1.58 -10.95 -1.47
CA TYR A 15 1.72 -10.18 -0.26
C TYR A 15 3.00 -9.35 -0.34
N ILE A 16 2.85 -8.02 -0.34
CA ILE A 16 3.98 -7.13 -0.45
C ILE A 16 3.94 -6.17 0.72
N GLU A 17 5.05 -5.96 1.38
CA GLU A 17 5.10 -5.07 2.50
C GLU A 17 5.14 -3.62 2.05
N LYS A 18 4.93 -2.72 3.00
CA LYS A 18 4.86 -1.32 2.68
C LYS A 18 6.13 -0.81 1.99
N ASP A 19 7.25 -1.38 2.31
CA ASP A 19 8.50 -0.94 1.71
C ASP A 19 8.75 -1.63 0.38
N GLY A 20 7.88 -2.52 -0.05
CA GLY A 20 8.06 -3.17 -1.33
C GLY A 20 8.63 -4.57 -1.27
N PHE A 21 8.77 -5.09 -0.07
CA PHE A 21 9.33 -6.44 0.05
C PHE A 21 8.25 -7.48 -0.19
N SER A 22 8.47 -8.35 -1.14
CA SER A 22 7.50 -9.40 -1.46
C SER A 22 7.79 -10.61 -0.60
N ILE A 23 6.86 -10.95 0.26
CA ILE A 23 7.04 -12.08 1.13
C ILE A 23 7.04 -13.39 0.36
N ASP A 24 6.20 -13.47 -0.65
CA ASP A 24 6.14 -14.66 -1.47
C ASP A 24 7.44 -14.93 -2.19
N ARG A 25 8.09 -13.88 -2.69
CA ARG A 25 9.31 -14.08 -3.43
C ARG A 25 10.52 -14.02 -2.56
N GLY A 26 10.40 -13.41 -1.41
CA GLY A 26 11.55 -13.24 -0.54
C GLY A 26 12.50 -12.20 -1.08
N GLU A 27 11.99 -11.21 -1.82
CA GLU A 27 12.85 -10.17 -2.36
C GLU A 27 12.05 -8.91 -2.59
N TYR A 28 12.73 -7.80 -2.81
CA TYR A 28 12.05 -6.54 -3.02
C TYR A 28 11.57 -6.42 -4.45
N VAL A 29 10.39 -5.78 -4.61
CA VAL A 29 9.87 -5.53 -5.94
C VAL A 29 9.72 -4.02 -6.06
N TYR A 30 9.80 -3.51 -7.26
CA TYR A 30 9.75 -2.09 -7.48
C TYR A 30 8.51 -1.61 -8.19
N ASN A 31 7.94 -2.41 -9.04
CA ASN A 31 6.78 -2.00 -9.82
C ASN A 31 5.56 -2.75 -9.30
N TRP A 32 4.93 -2.23 -8.28
CA TRP A 32 3.79 -2.89 -7.67
C TRP A 32 2.78 -1.85 -7.23
N ASP A 33 1.57 -2.30 -6.96
CA ASP A 33 0.49 -1.41 -6.62
C ASP A 33 0.44 -1.18 -5.13
N ASP A 34 0.78 0.01 -4.69
CA ASP A 34 0.80 0.31 -3.26
C ASP A 34 -0.41 1.15 -2.88
N SER A 35 -1.46 1.18 -3.68
CA SER A 35 -2.61 2.00 -3.37
C SER A 35 -3.26 1.60 -2.06
N GLU A 36 -3.21 0.35 -1.70
CA GLU A 36 -3.81 -0.09 -0.45
C GLU A 36 -3.13 0.61 0.73
N TYR A 37 -1.81 0.69 0.70
CA TYR A 37 -1.08 1.33 1.76
C TYR A 37 -1.30 2.84 1.76
N ARG A 38 -1.33 3.43 0.58
CA ARG A 38 -1.53 4.85 0.47
C ARG A 38 -2.91 5.25 0.93
N ARG A 39 -3.90 4.48 0.59
CA ARG A 39 -5.24 4.76 0.97
C ARG A 39 -5.37 4.72 2.49
N GLU A 40 -4.78 3.75 3.12
CA GLU A 40 -4.84 3.63 4.53
C GLU A 40 -4.19 4.82 5.21
N GLU A 41 -3.05 5.24 4.70
CA GLU A 41 -2.36 6.36 5.22
C GLU A 41 -3.16 7.64 5.05
N GLU A 42 -3.75 7.81 3.92
CA GLU A 42 -4.54 8.96 3.63
C GLU A 42 -5.77 9.02 4.50
N GLU A 43 -6.42 7.93 4.71
CA GLU A 43 -7.57 7.86 5.54
C GLU A 43 -7.24 8.27 6.95
N CYS A 44 -6.15 7.83 7.46
CA CYS A 44 -5.70 8.17 8.77
C CYS A 44 -5.44 9.65 8.89
N ARG A 45 -4.81 10.24 7.88
CA ARG A 45 -4.55 11.63 7.85
C ARG A 45 -5.81 12.42 7.78
N ASN A 46 -6.71 12.06 6.95
CA ASN A 46 -7.95 12.74 6.79
C ASN A 46 -8.75 12.74 8.07
N SER A 47 -8.69 11.68 8.77
CA SER A 47 -9.40 11.57 10.00
C SER A 47 -8.98 12.65 10.96
N LEU A 48 -7.72 12.99 10.94
CA LEU A 48 -7.22 14.01 11.81
C LEU A 48 -7.68 15.38 11.41
N PHE A 49 -7.73 15.68 10.14
CA PHE A 49 -8.07 17.00 9.73
C PHE A 49 -9.46 17.14 9.30
N ASP A 50 -10.25 16.07 9.35
CA ASP A 50 -11.48 16.21 8.80
C ASP A 50 -12.30 17.28 9.35
N ASP A 51 -12.19 17.52 10.56
CA ASP A 51 -13.07 18.46 11.04
C ASP A 51 -12.82 19.80 10.63
N GLU A 52 -11.70 20.22 10.37
CA GLU A 52 -11.49 21.53 10.09
C GLU A 52 -11.81 21.92 8.81
N ASP A 53 -11.84 21.19 7.98
CA ASP A 53 -11.98 21.68 6.77
C ASP A 53 -13.22 22.21 6.50
N ASP A 54 -14.02 21.93 6.73
CA ASP A 54 -15.13 22.41 6.42
C ASP A 54 -15.31 23.63 6.27
N ASP A 55 -15.13 24.18 6.29
CA ASP A 55 -15.33 25.43 6.11
C ASP A 55 -15.34 25.90 5.38
#